data_0f34fdb4218db55b58c55a5c5ab6be18
#
_entry.id   0f34fdb4218db55b58c55a5c5ab6be18
#
_cell.length_a   1.000
_cell.length_b   1.000
_cell.length_c   1.000
_cell.angle_alpha   90.00
_cell.angle_beta   90.00
_cell.angle_gamma   90.00
#
_symmetry.space_group_name_H-M   'P 1'
#
loop_
_entity.id
_entity.type
_entity.pdbx_description
1 polymer ?
#
loop_
_entity_poly.entity_id
_entity_poly.type
_entity_poly.pdbx_seq_one_letter_code
_entity_poly.pdbx_strand_id
1 'polypeptide(L)'
;KYVDSGNDKDFSRGQSEYDSFYGDRSQEGVFSTLGKLNKPPYYAVEINIGALGTNGGASTDASGRVLSASGEIIEGLYTVGNAMAGSTGSVYAGAGGTLGPALTYGFLAGKHAAGNNFLNSKGK
;
A
#
# COMPACT_ATOMS: atom_id res chain seq x y z
N LYS A 1 31.39 13.16 4.38
CA LYS A 1 31.83 12.29 5.50
C LYS A 1 31.35 10.86 5.28
N TYR A 2 30.05 10.57 5.28
CA TYR A 2 29.54 9.19 5.15
C TYR A 2 29.73 8.62 3.74
N VAL A 3 29.49 9.43 2.72
CA VAL A 3 29.72 9.06 1.32
C VAL A 3 31.18 8.70 1.05
N ASP A 4 32.14 9.40 1.68
CA ASP A 4 33.57 9.14 1.48
C ASP A 4 34.06 7.92 2.23
N SER A 5 33.48 7.65 3.43
CA SER A 5 33.85 6.50 4.25
C SER A 5 33.14 5.21 3.84
N GLY A 6 32.07 5.29 3.03
CA GLY A 6 31.24 4.14 2.74
C GLY A 6 30.48 3.59 3.95
N ASN A 7 30.29 4.40 4.99
CA ASN A 7 29.66 3.97 6.23
C ASN A 7 28.85 5.12 6.86
N ASP A 8 27.53 4.94 6.93
CA ASP A 8 26.63 5.78 7.69
C ASP A 8 26.50 5.27 9.12
N LYS A 9 27.18 5.94 10.04
CA LYS A 9 27.23 5.55 11.45
C LYS A 9 25.97 5.92 12.24
N ASP A 10 25.16 6.83 11.72
CA ASP A 10 24.01 7.37 12.43
C ASP A 10 22.74 6.57 12.11
N PHE A 11 22.55 6.15 10.86
CA PHE A 11 21.32 5.49 10.39
C PHE A 11 21.56 4.17 9.67
N SER A 12 22.79 3.71 9.54
CA SER A 12 23.17 2.47 8.83
C SER A 12 22.61 2.38 7.42
N ARG A 13 22.51 3.53 6.71
CA ARG A 13 21.95 3.61 5.37
C ARG A 13 22.71 2.72 4.39
N GLY A 14 21.98 2.02 3.52
CA GLY A 14 22.53 1.08 2.56
C GLY A 14 22.77 -0.33 3.11
N GLN A 15 22.42 -0.61 4.37
CA GLN A 15 22.62 -1.92 4.99
C GLN A 15 21.34 -2.77 5.04
N SER A 16 20.16 -2.17 4.85
CA SER A 16 18.91 -2.91 4.84
C SER A 16 18.59 -3.49 3.45
N GLU A 17 17.83 -4.58 3.41
CA GLU A 17 17.30 -5.11 2.15
C GLU A 17 16.41 -4.10 1.42
N TYR A 18 15.71 -3.27 2.17
CA TYR A 18 14.92 -2.16 1.61
C TYR A 18 15.81 -1.15 0.87
N ASP A 19 16.90 -0.71 1.49
CA ASP A 19 17.87 0.19 0.87
C ASP A 19 18.47 -0.42 -0.39
N SER A 20 18.84 -1.69 -0.33
CA SER A 20 19.40 -2.43 -1.46
C SER A 20 18.40 -2.58 -2.61
N PHE A 21 17.12 -2.77 -2.29
CA PHE A 21 16.08 -2.94 -3.30
C PHE A 21 15.74 -1.63 -4.02
N TYR A 22 15.62 -0.51 -3.29
CA TYR A 22 15.24 0.80 -3.82
C TYR A 22 16.43 1.69 -4.19
N GLY A 23 17.63 1.31 -3.81
CA GLY A 23 18.85 2.03 -4.14
C GLY A 23 19.30 1.85 -5.59
N ASP A 24 20.38 2.53 -5.93
CA ASP A 24 21.05 2.35 -7.23
C ASP A 24 21.71 0.97 -7.29
N ARG A 25 21.12 0.08 -8.07
CA ARG A 25 21.58 -1.31 -8.23
C ARG A 25 22.94 -1.44 -8.95
N SER A 26 23.45 -0.37 -9.53
CA SER A 26 24.79 -0.34 -10.11
C SER A 26 25.88 -0.13 -9.05
N GLN A 27 25.49 0.19 -7.81
CA GLN A 27 26.35 0.46 -6.68
C GLN A 27 26.13 -0.57 -5.57
N GLU A 28 27.13 -0.76 -4.71
CA GLU A 28 27.05 -1.68 -3.59
C GLU A 28 27.04 -0.94 -2.23
N GLY A 29 26.38 -1.57 -1.25
CA GLY A 29 26.32 -1.09 0.13
C GLY A 29 25.75 0.32 0.25
N VAL A 30 26.37 1.16 1.08
CA VAL A 30 25.92 2.53 1.32
C VAL A 30 25.86 3.39 0.05
N PHE A 31 26.70 3.08 -0.93
CA PHE A 31 26.75 3.84 -2.19
C PHE A 31 25.52 3.66 -3.06
N SER A 32 24.74 2.62 -2.83
CA SER A 32 23.43 2.44 -3.48
C SER A 32 22.41 3.50 -3.06
N THR A 33 22.59 4.12 -1.90
CA THR A 33 21.67 5.10 -1.32
C THR A 33 22.29 6.46 -1.01
N LEU A 34 23.63 6.55 -1.01
CA LEU A 34 24.39 7.78 -0.76
C LEU A 34 25.39 8.05 -1.88
N GLY A 35 25.01 8.92 -2.82
CA GLY A 35 25.88 9.37 -3.89
C GLY A 35 26.57 10.70 -3.59
N LYS A 36 27.72 10.95 -4.23
CA LYS A 36 28.41 12.25 -4.15
C LYS A 36 27.67 13.29 -4.98
N LEU A 37 27.37 14.41 -4.36
CA LEU A 37 26.85 15.59 -5.05
C LEU A 37 28.00 16.45 -5.57
N ASN A 38 28.67 16.01 -6.62
CA ASN A 38 29.89 16.64 -7.12
C ASN A 38 29.79 17.17 -8.58
N LYS A 39 28.63 17.03 -9.20
CA LYS A 39 28.40 17.51 -10.57
C LYS A 39 27.12 18.35 -10.65
N PRO A 40 27.21 19.65 -10.97
CA PRO A 40 26.04 20.48 -11.23
C PRO A 40 25.34 20.06 -12.56
N PRO A 41 24.04 20.43 -12.77
CA PRO A 41 23.19 21.18 -11.85
C PRO A 41 22.68 20.35 -10.68
N TYR A 42 22.37 21.02 -9.54
CA TYR A 42 21.77 20.39 -8.35
C TYR A 42 20.29 20.72 -8.30
N TYR A 43 19.51 19.78 -7.81
CA TYR A 43 18.07 19.92 -7.65
C TYR A 43 17.70 19.65 -6.19
N ALA A 44 16.81 20.47 -5.64
CA ALA A 44 16.21 20.27 -4.32
C ALA A 44 14.72 20.01 -4.47
N VAL A 45 14.24 18.98 -3.82
CA VAL A 45 12.82 18.62 -3.77
C VAL A 45 12.38 18.64 -2.31
N GLU A 46 11.30 19.36 -2.03
CA GLU A 46 10.70 19.34 -0.72
C GLU A 46 10.03 17.99 -0.47
N ILE A 47 10.33 17.39 0.67
CA ILE A 47 9.74 16.11 1.09
C ILE A 47 8.88 16.36 2.33
N ASN A 48 7.59 16.08 2.21
CA ASN A 48 6.62 16.21 3.27
C ASN A 48 6.12 14.82 3.71
N ILE A 49 5.68 14.72 4.95
CA ILE A 49 5.02 13.51 5.47
C ILE A 49 3.65 13.38 4.80
N GLY A 50 3.36 12.20 4.28
CA GLY A 50 2.09 11.87 3.65
C GLY A 50 1.71 10.42 3.91
N ALA A 51 0.46 10.08 3.62
CA ALA A 51 -0.04 8.71 3.65
C ALA A 51 -0.68 8.36 2.30
N LEU A 52 -0.44 7.14 1.83
CA LEU A 52 -1.08 6.61 0.62
C LEU A 52 -2.54 6.24 0.84
N GLY A 53 -2.91 5.99 2.09
CA GLY A 53 -4.25 5.59 2.49
C GLY A 53 -4.30 5.16 3.95
N THR A 54 -5.43 4.62 4.33
CA THR A 54 -5.67 4.06 5.67
C THR A 54 -5.91 2.55 5.59
N ASN A 55 -5.54 1.83 6.64
CA ASN A 55 -5.85 0.40 6.79
C ASN A 55 -7.04 0.17 7.74
N GLY A 56 -7.85 1.18 7.96
CA GLY A 56 -9.07 1.12 8.77
C GLY A 56 -10.28 1.53 7.96
N GLY A 57 -11.46 1.17 8.45
CA GLY A 57 -12.72 1.52 7.80
C GLY A 57 -13.86 0.64 8.29
N ALA A 58 -15.00 0.72 7.62
CA ALA A 58 -16.14 -0.12 7.94
C ALA A 58 -15.87 -1.59 7.61
N SER A 59 -16.28 -2.50 8.49
CA SER A 59 -16.26 -3.94 8.23
C SER A 59 -17.27 -4.28 7.13
N THR A 60 -16.87 -5.20 6.25
CA THR A 60 -17.71 -5.63 5.12
C THR A 60 -17.73 -7.13 4.98
N ASP A 61 -18.75 -7.64 4.29
CA ASP A 61 -18.71 -8.98 3.73
C ASP A 61 -17.90 -9.06 2.43
N ALA A 62 -17.83 -10.23 1.82
CA ALA A 62 -17.09 -10.46 0.58
C ALA A 62 -17.65 -9.69 -0.64
N SER A 63 -18.86 -9.17 -0.55
CA SER A 63 -19.49 -8.34 -1.60
C SER A 63 -19.35 -6.85 -1.34
N GLY A 64 -18.59 -6.43 -0.33
CA GLY A 64 -18.42 -5.04 0.05
C GLY A 64 -19.62 -4.42 0.76
N ARG A 65 -20.61 -5.22 1.21
CA ARG A 65 -21.73 -4.72 2.02
C ARG A 65 -21.26 -4.43 3.44
N VAL A 66 -21.64 -3.29 3.96
CA VAL A 66 -21.22 -2.86 5.30
C VAL A 66 -21.94 -3.68 6.37
N LEU A 67 -21.17 -4.07 7.39
CA LEU A 67 -21.68 -4.76 8.56
C LEU A 67 -21.86 -3.77 9.72
N SER A 68 -22.94 -3.94 10.47
CA SER A 68 -23.17 -3.23 11.73
C SER A 68 -22.21 -3.70 12.81
N ALA A 69 -22.21 -3.06 13.97
CA ALA A 69 -21.44 -3.50 15.13
C ALA A 69 -21.86 -4.88 15.67
N SER A 70 -23.09 -5.34 15.38
CA SER A 70 -23.58 -6.68 15.69
C SER A 70 -23.21 -7.73 14.62
N GLY A 71 -22.57 -7.31 13.52
CA GLY A 71 -22.20 -8.20 12.42
C GLY A 71 -23.30 -8.39 11.37
N GLU A 72 -24.41 -7.68 11.47
CA GLU A 72 -25.51 -7.77 10.52
C GLU A 72 -25.28 -6.83 9.34
N ILE A 73 -25.79 -7.22 8.17
CA ILE A 73 -25.67 -6.41 6.95
C ILE A 73 -26.53 -5.15 7.09
N ILE A 74 -25.94 -4.00 6.76
CA ILE A 74 -26.69 -2.75 6.56
C ILE A 74 -27.13 -2.71 5.10
N GLU A 75 -28.39 -2.95 4.85
CA GLU A 75 -28.93 -3.05 3.50
C GLU A 75 -28.73 -1.76 2.67
N GLY A 76 -28.29 -1.95 1.43
CA GLY A 76 -28.05 -0.84 0.49
C GLY A 76 -26.76 -0.06 0.75
N LEU A 77 -26.00 -0.39 1.81
CA LEU A 77 -24.74 0.29 2.13
C LEU A 77 -23.52 -0.55 1.72
N TYR A 78 -22.67 0.04 0.88
CA TYR A 78 -21.44 -0.59 0.41
C TYR A 78 -20.24 0.30 0.71
N THR A 79 -19.09 -0.31 0.99
CA THR A 79 -17.80 0.37 1.06
C THR A 79 -16.68 -0.52 0.53
N VAL A 80 -15.72 0.10 -0.15
CA VAL A 80 -14.61 -0.59 -0.80
C VAL A 80 -13.33 0.24 -0.77
N GLY A 81 -12.21 -0.36 -1.13
CA GLY A 81 -10.93 0.32 -1.18
C GLY A 81 -10.50 0.86 0.19
N ASN A 82 -9.98 2.07 0.23
CA ASN A 82 -9.47 2.67 1.47
C ASN A 82 -10.55 3.02 2.51
N ALA A 83 -11.82 2.98 2.14
CA ALA A 83 -12.93 3.23 3.06
C ALA A 83 -13.40 1.98 3.79
N MET A 84 -13.05 0.77 3.32
CA MET A 84 -13.35 -0.49 4.00
C MET A 84 -12.23 -0.90 4.95
N ALA A 85 -12.55 -1.72 5.95
CA ALA A 85 -11.55 -2.44 6.73
C ALA A 85 -10.74 -3.32 5.78
N GLY A 86 -9.44 -3.05 5.67
CA GLY A 86 -8.59 -3.64 4.64
C GLY A 86 -8.49 -5.16 4.72
N SER A 87 -8.45 -5.83 3.57
CA SER A 87 -8.26 -7.29 3.45
C SER A 87 -6.91 -7.78 4.01
N THR A 88 -5.95 -6.88 4.18
CA THR A 88 -4.62 -7.16 4.75
C THR A 88 -4.52 -6.80 6.24
N GLY A 89 -5.63 -6.39 6.86
CA GLY A 89 -5.66 -5.94 8.25
C GLY A 89 -4.89 -4.64 8.46
N SER A 90 -4.03 -4.59 9.48
CA SER A 90 -3.23 -3.40 9.82
C SER A 90 -1.92 -3.26 9.02
N VAL A 91 -1.67 -4.12 8.04
CA VAL A 91 -0.40 -4.20 7.31
C VAL A 91 -0.56 -3.68 5.88
N TYR A 92 0.38 -2.88 5.42
CA TYR A 92 0.50 -2.53 4.00
C TYR A 92 1.38 -3.55 3.27
N ALA A 93 0.79 -4.30 2.36
CA ALA A 93 1.44 -5.45 1.72
C ALA A 93 2.41 -5.07 0.57
N GLY A 94 2.54 -3.79 0.23
CA GLY A 94 3.41 -3.31 -0.83
C GLY A 94 2.69 -2.84 -2.09
N ALA A 95 3.41 -2.79 -3.20
CA ALA A 95 2.88 -2.30 -4.47
C ALA A 95 1.62 -3.06 -4.91
N GLY A 96 0.59 -2.33 -5.30
CA GLY A 96 -0.73 -2.88 -5.62
C GLY A 96 -1.67 -3.06 -4.43
N GLY A 97 -1.18 -2.93 -3.19
CA GLY A 97 -1.95 -3.12 -1.96
C GLY A 97 -3.13 -2.15 -1.78
N THR A 98 -3.12 -1.03 -2.46
CA THR A 98 -4.25 -0.08 -2.50
C THR A 98 -5.18 -0.37 -3.68
N LEU A 99 -4.63 -0.41 -4.90
CA LEU A 99 -5.42 -0.53 -6.11
C LEU A 99 -6.00 -1.94 -6.31
N GLY A 100 -5.29 -2.98 -5.92
CA GLY A 100 -5.76 -4.36 -6.05
C GLY A 100 -7.06 -4.61 -5.30
N PRO A 101 -7.10 -4.41 -3.98
CA PRO A 101 -8.34 -4.52 -3.21
C PRO A 101 -9.43 -3.57 -3.68
N ALA A 102 -9.11 -2.30 -3.99
CA ALA A 102 -10.09 -1.33 -4.44
C ALA A 102 -10.82 -1.77 -5.72
N LEU A 103 -10.08 -2.26 -6.71
CA LEU A 103 -10.64 -2.76 -7.97
C LEU A 103 -11.44 -4.05 -7.75
N THR A 104 -10.90 -4.99 -6.98
CA THR A 104 -11.53 -6.28 -6.73
C THR A 104 -12.86 -6.12 -5.98
N TYR A 105 -12.84 -5.43 -4.84
CA TYR A 105 -14.06 -5.21 -4.06
C TYR A 105 -15.02 -4.23 -4.74
N GLY A 106 -14.52 -3.25 -5.50
CA GLY A 106 -15.35 -2.37 -6.31
C GLY A 106 -16.14 -3.14 -7.36
N PHE A 107 -15.48 -4.09 -8.04
CA PHE A 107 -16.16 -4.97 -8.99
C PHE A 107 -17.22 -5.86 -8.32
N LEU A 108 -16.87 -6.49 -7.18
CA LEU A 108 -17.79 -7.36 -6.44
C LEU A 108 -19.00 -6.60 -5.90
N ALA A 109 -18.79 -5.42 -5.32
CA ALA A 109 -19.84 -4.56 -4.80
C ALA A 109 -20.77 -4.08 -5.91
N GLY A 110 -20.21 -3.60 -7.03
CA GLY A 110 -20.99 -3.18 -8.18
C GLY A 110 -21.82 -4.32 -8.78
N LYS A 111 -21.25 -5.50 -8.88
CA LYS A 111 -21.94 -6.69 -9.36
C LYS A 111 -23.07 -7.14 -8.44
N HIS A 112 -22.84 -7.09 -7.13
CA HIS A 112 -23.86 -7.42 -6.15
C HIS A 112 -25.01 -6.38 -6.18
N ALA A 113 -24.68 -5.10 -6.18
CA ALA A 113 -25.67 -4.01 -6.25
C ALA A 113 -26.55 -4.07 -7.53
N ALA A 114 -25.98 -4.57 -8.63
CA ALA A 114 -26.72 -4.81 -9.88
C ALA A 114 -27.57 -6.10 -9.86
N GLY A 115 -27.69 -6.81 -8.72
CA GLY A 115 -28.47 -8.04 -8.60
C GLY A 115 -27.80 -9.32 -9.09
N ASN A 116 -26.53 -9.26 -9.44
CA ASN A 116 -25.75 -10.41 -9.90
C ASN A 116 -24.94 -11.04 -8.75
N ASN A 117 -25.49 -11.99 -8.03
CA ASN A 117 -24.78 -12.74 -6.98
C ASN A 117 -23.73 -13.68 -7.57
N PHE A 118 -22.48 -13.21 -7.70
CA PHE A 118 -21.38 -13.98 -8.27
C PHE A 118 -20.96 -15.18 -7.42
N LEU A 119 -21.16 -15.13 -6.12
CA LEU A 119 -20.74 -16.19 -5.21
C LEU A 119 -21.70 -17.39 -5.21
N ASN A 120 -22.92 -17.26 -5.72
CA ASN A 120 -23.89 -18.34 -5.82
C ASN A 120 -23.83 -19.14 -7.13
N SER A 121 -22.97 -18.77 -8.09
CA SER A 121 -22.89 -19.42 -9.40
C SER A 121 -21.94 -20.64 -9.45
N LYS A 122 -21.27 -21.00 -8.36
CA LYS A 122 -20.37 -22.16 -8.28
C LYS A 122 -20.94 -23.38 -7.55
N GLY A 123 -22.25 -23.45 -7.43
CA GLY A 123 -22.95 -24.56 -6.78
C GLY A 123 -24.01 -25.22 -7.66
N LYS A 124 -23.67 -25.52 -8.94
CA LYS A 124 -24.42 -26.47 -9.78
C LYS A 124 -23.43 -27.22 -10.67
#